data_2347213edd60025d5a16f204492e14cc
#
_entry.id   2347213edd60025d5a16f204492e14cc
#
_cell.length_a   1.000
_cell.length_b   1.000
_cell.length_c   1.000
_cell.angle_alpha   90.00
_cell.angle_beta   90.00
_cell.angle_gamma   90.00
#
_symmetry.space_group_name_H-M   'P 1'
#
loop_
_entity.id
_entity.type
_entity.pdbx_description
1 polymer ?
#
loop_
_entity_poly.entity_id
_entity_poly.type
_entity_poly.pdbx_seq_one_letter_code
_entity_poly.pdbx_strand_id
1 'polypeptide(L)'
;MKLKINNVRISLLQEMPLKEAVSHKLGVRQDDIKSLQIMRKAVDARRKNNVCLNFHVLADVDGSKKQLSRLLKDKDISQYKEEAEPELILGELPLAAPPVVIGAGPAGLLAALELAKYGYRPLLLERGKQVSKRVADVNNFWQRGIFDPESNVQFGEGGAGTFSDGKLTTRVNDPVMKSILQTFVDAGAPEAILWEHKPHVGTDKLRAMVTGLSRKIISLGGSIRYEAHVTDFIIKNNTVCGVVLNNGERIATGAVILACGHSARDTYKLLAEKGIGIVSKPFAIGVRIEHPQELIDRAQYGEFAGHHLLGAADYALVYHTPDKKRTAYSFCMCPGGTVVAAASETGGVVVNGMSMFNRDSGVANSALVVNVSSEDFGSTPLAGVEFQRQYERLAFRFGGGNYHAPAQNFASFLNGTEPSLTSLCDSTYRPGITACALEKVLPHYVTDTLKLGITDFGRKLAGYNDGGALLTGVETRTSAPVRIERDRESYVSVTHDLLYPCGEGAGYAGGIMSAALDGYHVARAVMKRFAPVS
;
A
#
# COMPACT_ATOMS: atom_id res chain seq x y z
N MET A 1 2.63 -7.36 -37.79
CA MET A 1 3.61 -7.87 -36.77
C MET A 1 3.44 -7.08 -35.49
N LYS A 2 3.28 -7.78 -34.35
CA LYS A 2 3.16 -7.12 -33.05
C LYS A 2 4.54 -6.61 -32.58
N LEU A 3 4.65 -5.29 -32.40
CA LEU A 3 5.86 -4.58 -31.97
C LEU A 3 5.62 -3.91 -30.62
N LYS A 4 6.57 -4.08 -29.69
CA LYS A 4 6.69 -3.27 -28.48
C LYS A 4 7.55 -2.05 -28.80
N ILE A 5 6.99 -0.85 -28.60
CA ILE A 5 7.62 0.42 -28.93
C ILE A 5 7.75 1.21 -27.64
N ASN A 6 8.97 1.48 -27.22
CA ASN A 6 9.27 2.24 -26.00
C ASN A 6 9.52 3.71 -26.36
N ASN A 7 9.43 4.60 -25.34
CA ASN A 7 9.81 6.02 -25.44
C ASN A 7 9.08 6.78 -26.58
N VAL A 8 7.77 6.55 -26.76
CA VAL A 8 6.94 7.41 -27.59
C VAL A 8 6.60 8.67 -26.78
N ARG A 9 7.23 9.79 -27.13
CA ARG A 9 7.11 11.05 -26.36
C ARG A 9 6.19 12.01 -27.07
N ILE A 10 5.26 12.60 -26.30
CA ILE A 10 4.36 13.67 -26.73
C ILE A 10 4.61 14.85 -25.81
N SER A 11 5.08 15.98 -26.37
CA SER A 11 5.27 17.22 -25.63
C SER A 11 3.92 17.89 -25.37
N LEU A 12 3.74 18.44 -24.18
CA LEU A 12 2.53 19.23 -23.85
C LEU A 12 2.54 20.63 -24.53
N LEU A 13 3.67 21.06 -25.10
CA LEU A 13 3.73 22.25 -25.95
C LEU A 13 3.12 22.00 -27.34
N GLN A 14 3.11 20.75 -27.78
CA GLN A 14 2.60 20.35 -29.09
C GLN A 14 1.92 19.00 -28.95
N GLU A 15 0.66 19.04 -28.50
CA GLU A 15 -0.17 17.86 -28.37
C GLU A 15 -0.43 17.21 -29.75
N MET A 16 -0.41 15.89 -29.77
CA MET A 16 -0.80 15.10 -30.94
C MET A 16 -1.43 13.77 -30.52
N PRO A 17 -2.29 13.18 -31.34
CA PRO A 17 -2.83 11.83 -31.08
C PRO A 17 -1.71 10.79 -30.93
N LEU A 18 -1.87 9.86 -29.98
CA LEU A 18 -0.86 8.82 -29.73
C LEU A 18 -0.54 7.99 -30.98
N LYS A 19 -1.55 7.67 -31.81
CA LYS A 19 -1.37 6.92 -33.06
C LYS A 19 -0.48 7.68 -34.06
N GLU A 20 -0.63 9.00 -34.12
CA GLU A 20 0.21 9.88 -34.93
C GLU A 20 1.66 9.90 -34.44
N ALA A 21 1.86 10.06 -33.12
CA ALA A 21 3.18 10.00 -32.51
C ALA A 21 3.90 8.66 -32.78
N VAL A 22 3.16 7.55 -32.74
CA VAL A 22 3.68 6.21 -33.06
C VAL A 22 4.01 6.10 -34.54
N SER A 23 3.14 6.60 -35.43
CA SER A 23 3.35 6.66 -36.89
C SER A 23 4.64 7.41 -37.22
N HIS A 24 4.85 8.59 -36.66
CA HIS A 24 6.07 9.39 -36.81
C HIS A 24 7.31 8.63 -36.31
N LYS A 25 7.24 8.02 -35.13
CA LYS A 25 8.38 7.26 -34.56
C LYS A 25 8.76 6.05 -35.41
N LEU A 26 7.79 5.36 -36.00
CA LEU A 26 8.00 4.20 -36.83
C LEU A 26 8.35 4.57 -38.29
N GLY A 27 8.04 5.80 -38.73
CA GLY A 27 8.14 6.17 -40.15
C GLY A 27 7.21 5.35 -41.06
N VAL A 28 5.99 5.06 -40.57
CA VAL A 28 4.93 4.34 -41.30
C VAL A 28 3.66 5.19 -41.38
N ARG A 29 2.74 4.88 -42.25
CA ARG A 29 1.44 5.58 -42.30
C ARG A 29 0.57 5.13 -41.11
N GLN A 30 -0.33 5.99 -40.64
CA GLN A 30 -1.26 5.66 -39.55
C GLN A 30 -2.16 4.45 -39.90
N ASP A 31 -2.50 4.27 -41.18
CA ASP A 31 -3.32 3.15 -41.65
C ASP A 31 -2.59 1.79 -41.61
N ASP A 32 -1.26 1.81 -41.60
CA ASP A 32 -0.44 0.61 -41.47
C ASP A 32 -0.41 0.11 -39.99
N ILE A 33 -0.90 0.93 -39.02
CA ILE A 33 -1.06 0.57 -37.62
C ILE A 33 -2.49 0.05 -37.40
N LYS A 34 -2.64 -1.28 -37.35
CA LYS A 34 -3.95 -1.97 -37.23
C LYS A 34 -4.53 -1.91 -35.81
N SER A 35 -3.67 -2.03 -34.82
CA SER A 35 -4.07 -1.90 -33.42
C SER A 35 -2.98 -1.20 -32.63
N LEU A 36 -3.39 -0.50 -31.56
CA LEU A 36 -2.50 0.21 -30.66
C LEU A 36 -3.01 0.05 -29.23
N GLN A 37 -2.17 -0.49 -28.36
CA GLN A 37 -2.45 -0.66 -26.93
C GLN A 37 -1.39 0.05 -26.12
N ILE A 38 -1.80 0.83 -25.13
CA ILE A 38 -0.88 1.44 -24.16
C ILE A 38 -0.42 0.36 -23.19
N MET A 39 0.89 0.20 -23.05
CA MET A 39 1.51 -0.68 -22.04
C MET A 39 2.01 0.09 -20.84
N ARG A 40 2.40 1.36 -21.03
CA ARG A 40 2.83 2.25 -19.96
C ARG A 40 2.66 3.71 -20.40
N LYS A 41 2.17 4.54 -19.48
CA LYS A 41 2.10 6.00 -19.61
C LYS A 41 2.78 6.62 -18.40
N ALA A 42 3.71 7.54 -18.62
CA ALA A 42 4.43 8.26 -17.58
C ALA A 42 4.54 9.75 -17.91
N VAL A 43 4.55 10.60 -16.90
CA VAL A 43 4.87 12.02 -17.04
C VAL A 43 6.39 12.20 -16.90
N ASP A 44 7.02 12.89 -17.85
CA ASP A 44 8.41 13.32 -17.77
C ASP A 44 8.47 14.85 -17.57
N ALA A 45 8.55 15.25 -16.31
CA ALA A 45 8.62 16.65 -15.89
C ALA A 45 10.03 17.06 -15.41
N ARG A 46 11.08 16.31 -15.76
CA ARG A 46 12.47 16.65 -15.40
C ARG A 46 12.91 18.03 -15.96
N ARG A 47 12.30 18.45 -17.07
CA ARG A 47 12.46 19.78 -17.65
C ARG A 47 11.13 20.51 -17.55
N LYS A 48 11.02 21.45 -16.61
CA LYS A 48 9.78 22.20 -16.31
C LYS A 48 9.29 23.09 -17.46
N ASN A 49 10.16 23.46 -18.39
CA ASN A 49 9.83 24.20 -19.62
C ASN A 49 9.44 23.27 -20.80
N ASN A 50 9.48 21.97 -20.63
CA ASN A 50 9.09 20.99 -21.65
C ASN A 50 8.65 19.68 -20.99
N VAL A 51 7.47 19.70 -20.39
CA VAL A 51 6.85 18.51 -19.82
C VAL A 51 6.30 17.65 -20.95
N CYS A 52 6.54 16.34 -20.87
CA CYS A 52 6.12 15.38 -21.88
C CYS A 52 5.39 14.20 -21.25
N LEU A 53 4.45 13.63 -22.00
CA LEU A 53 3.97 12.28 -21.74
C LEU A 53 4.88 11.28 -22.46
N ASN A 54 5.28 10.23 -21.78
CA ASN A 54 6.10 9.15 -22.32
C ASN A 54 5.33 7.84 -22.30
N PHE A 55 5.09 7.28 -23.48
CA PHE A 55 4.35 6.04 -23.64
C PHE A 55 5.25 4.89 -24.05
N HIS A 56 4.93 3.69 -23.53
CA HIS A 56 5.31 2.42 -24.13
C HIS A 56 4.05 1.79 -24.70
N VAL A 57 4.11 1.35 -25.94
CA VAL A 57 2.93 0.82 -26.63
C VAL A 57 3.22 -0.53 -27.29
N LEU A 58 2.15 -1.31 -27.43
CA LEU A 58 2.11 -2.48 -28.29
C LEU A 58 1.31 -2.12 -29.53
N ALA A 59 1.91 -2.25 -30.70
CA ALA A 59 1.24 -1.96 -31.98
C ALA A 59 1.32 -3.17 -32.90
N ASP A 60 0.20 -3.47 -33.58
CA ASP A 60 0.24 -4.39 -34.74
C ASP A 60 0.43 -3.57 -35.99
N VAL A 61 1.56 -3.79 -36.66
CA VAL A 61 2.00 -2.97 -37.79
C VAL A 61 2.11 -3.84 -39.06
N ASP A 62 1.44 -3.39 -40.12
CA ASP A 62 1.60 -3.94 -41.45
C ASP A 62 2.84 -3.34 -42.12
N GLY A 63 3.56 -4.16 -42.84
CA GLY A 63 4.74 -3.72 -43.57
C GLY A 63 5.48 -4.88 -44.22
N SER A 64 6.33 -4.57 -45.18
CA SER A 64 7.20 -5.56 -45.80
C SER A 64 8.22 -6.10 -44.80
N LYS A 65 8.70 -7.34 -45.01
CA LYS A 65 9.76 -7.95 -44.16
C LYS A 65 11.00 -7.04 -44.04
N LYS A 66 11.39 -6.36 -45.13
CA LYS A 66 12.52 -5.41 -45.13
C LYS A 66 12.27 -4.20 -44.25
N GLN A 67 11.06 -3.62 -44.28
CA GLN A 67 10.66 -2.48 -43.45
C GLN A 67 10.64 -2.87 -41.99
N LEU A 68 9.99 -3.97 -41.62
CA LEU A 68 9.92 -4.46 -40.24
C LEU A 68 11.30 -4.82 -39.69
N SER A 69 12.19 -5.44 -40.47
CA SER A 69 13.58 -5.71 -40.06
C SER A 69 14.38 -4.43 -39.82
N ARG A 70 14.07 -3.33 -40.53
CA ARG A 70 14.70 -2.02 -40.30
C ARG A 70 14.24 -1.42 -38.96
N LEU A 71 12.94 -1.53 -38.63
CA LEU A 71 12.39 -1.05 -37.38
C LEU A 71 13.03 -1.72 -36.15
N LEU A 72 13.28 -3.03 -36.23
CA LEU A 72 13.93 -3.81 -35.18
C LEU A 72 15.40 -3.45 -34.90
N LYS A 73 16.01 -2.57 -35.71
CA LYS A 73 17.35 -2.02 -35.44
C LYS A 73 17.31 -0.87 -34.42
N ASP A 74 16.15 -0.27 -34.19
CA ASP A 74 15.97 0.74 -33.16
C ASP A 74 15.91 0.06 -31.79
N LYS A 75 16.74 0.51 -30.84
CA LYS A 75 16.79 0.00 -29.46
C LYS A 75 15.46 0.13 -28.70
N ASP A 76 14.61 1.05 -29.11
CA ASP A 76 13.30 1.28 -28.52
C ASP A 76 12.20 0.38 -29.10
N ILE A 77 12.51 -0.38 -30.16
CA ILE A 77 11.54 -1.21 -30.89
C ILE A 77 11.97 -2.68 -30.81
N SER A 78 11.07 -3.53 -30.36
CA SER A 78 11.29 -4.97 -30.30
C SER A 78 10.05 -5.75 -30.75
N GLN A 79 10.25 -6.96 -31.23
CA GLN A 79 9.13 -7.86 -31.47
C GLN A 79 8.53 -8.28 -30.13
N TYR A 80 7.21 -8.15 -29.99
CA TYR A 80 6.51 -8.59 -28.80
C TYR A 80 6.39 -10.11 -28.76
N LYS A 81 6.80 -10.67 -27.65
CA LYS A 81 6.56 -12.08 -27.30
C LYS A 81 5.72 -12.10 -26.03
N GLU A 82 4.64 -12.85 -26.07
CA GLU A 82 3.81 -13.05 -24.89
C GLU A 82 4.54 -13.98 -23.92
N GLU A 83 4.72 -13.53 -22.69
CA GLU A 83 5.29 -14.35 -21.61
C GLU A 83 4.16 -15.16 -20.99
N ALA A 84 4.27 -16.49 -21.07
CA ALA A 84 3.34 -17.39 -20.38
C ALA A 84 3.63 -17.42 -18.89
N GLU A 85 2.58 -17.44 -18.07
CA GLU A 85 2.76 -17.70 -16.64
C GLU A 85 3.31 -19.13 -16.43
N PRO A 86 4.21 -19.31 -15.43
CA PRO A 86 4.72 -20.64 -15.09
C PRO A 86 3.57 -21.58 -14.69
N GLU A 87 3.55 -22.77 -15.29
CA GLU A 87 2.58 -23.81 -14.96
C GLU A 87 2.73 -24.21 -13.48
N LEU A 88 1.59 -24.35 -12.80
CA LEU A 88 1.54 -24.81 -11.42
C LEU A 88 1.34 -26.31 -11.39
N ILE A 89 2.33 -27.03 -10.88
CA ILE A 89 2.22 -28.45 -10.57
C ILE A 89 1.65 -28.58 -9.15
N LEU A 90 0.49 -29.21 -9.04
CA LEU A 90 -0.16 -29.43 -7.74
C LEU A 90 0.52 -30.58 -6.99
N GLY A 91 0.57 -30.47 -5.66
CA GLY A 91 1.05 -31.51 -4.79
C GLY A 91 0.06 -32.67 -4.66
N GLU A 92 0.53 -33.78 -4.12
CA GLU A 92 -0.24 -35.03 -3.99
C GLU A 92 -0.64 -35.35 -2.54
N LEU A 93 -0.07 -34.63 -1.54
CA LEU A 93 -0.41 -34.88 -0.14
C LEU A 93 -1.87 -34.52 0.13
N PRO A 94 -2.63 -35.39 0.84
CA PRO A 94 -4.01 -35.08 1.16
C PRO A 94 -4.09 -33.90 2.13
N LEU A 95 -5.03 -33.00 1.87
CA LEU A 95 -5.35 -31.90 2.79
C LEU A 95 -6.42 -32.39 3.78
N ALA A 96 -6.11 -32.37 5.08
CA ALA A 96 -7.00 -32.91 6.13
C ALA A 96 -8.34 -32.17 6.25
N ALA A 97 -8.37 -30.88 5.89
CA ALA A 97 -9.54 -30.02 5.83
C ALA A 97 -9.24 -28.79 4.97
N PRO A 98 -10.24 -28.02 4.51
CA PRO A 98 -10.02 -26.81 3.73
C PRO A 98 -9.03 -25.83 4.38
N PRO A 99 -8.20 -25.13 3.58
CA PRO A 99 -7.29 -24.12 4.11
C PRO A 99 -8.05 -22.97 4.75
N VAL A 100 -7.54 -22.47 5.88
CA VAL A 100 -8.02 -21.24 6.52
C VAL A 100 -7.07 -20.10 6.17
N VAL A 101 -7.63 -18.99 5.70
CA VAL A 101 -6.91 -17.73 5.47
C VAL A 101 -7.36 -16.73 6.52
N ILE A 102 -6.43 -16.14 7.28
CA ILE A 102 -6.73 -15.18 8.36
C ILE A 102 -6.41 -13.78 7.89
N GLY A 103 -7.44 -12.94 7.75
CA GLY A 103 -7.37 -11.54 7.32
C GLY A 103 -7.76 -11.34 5.86
N ALA A 104 -8.74 -10.47 5.60
CA ALA A 104 -9.26 -10.12 4.28
C ALA A 104 -8.59 -8.86 3.68
N GLY A 105 -7.31 -8.63 3.98
CA GLY A 105 -6.46 -7.64 3.29
C GLY A 105 -5.99 -8.14 1.92
N PRO A 106 -5.20 -7.35 1.16
CA PRO A 106 -4.75 -7.73 -0.17
C PRO A 106 -4.06 -9.11 -0.24
N ALA A 107 -3.24 -9.44 0.75
CA ALA A 107 -2.57 -10.75 0.83
C ALA A 107 -3.58 -11.90 0.98
N GLY A 108 -4.49 -11.79 1.96
CA GLY A 108 -5.47 -12.85 2.21
C GLY A 108 -6.50 -13.01 1.10
N LEU A 109 -6.97 -11.88 0.50
CA LEU A 109 -7.91 -11.92 -0.63
C LEU A 109 -7.28 -12.62 -1.84
N LEU A 110 -6.03 -12.30 -2.19
CA LEU A 110 -5.36 -12.95 -3.32
C LEU A 110 -5.01 -14.40 -3.01
N ALA A 111 -4.59 -14.72 -1.78
CA ALA A 111 -4.36 -16.11 -1.38
C ALA A 111 -5.64 -16.95 -1.45
N ALA A 112 -6.75 -16.45 -0.90
CA ALA A 112 -8.04 -17.14 -0.96
C ALA A 112 -8.57 -17.28 -2.39
N LEU A 113 -8.41 -16.22 -3.22
CA LEU A 113 -8.82 -16.27 -4.62
C LEU A 113 -8.02 -17.32 -5.39
N GLU A 114 -6.70 -17.35 -5.22
CA GLU A 114 -5.85 -18.31 -5.92
C GLU A 114 -6.16 -19.75 -5.50
N LEU A 115 -6.32 -20.02 -4.20
CA LEU A 115 -6.76 -21.31 -3.70
C LEU A 115 -8.14 -21.73 -4.26
N ALA A 116 -9.10 -20.79 -4.32
CA ALA A 116 -10.43 -21.06 -4.84
C ALA A 116 -10.44 -21.41 -6.33
N LYS A 117 -9.60 -20.76 -7.14
CA LYS A 117 -9.43 -21.06 -8.58
C LYS A 117 -9.05 -22.52 -8.84
N TYR A 118 -8.32 -23.13 -7.92
CA TYR A 118 -7.86 -24.52 -8.04
C TYR A 118 -8.66 -25.52 -7.19
N GLY A 119 -9.83 -25.12 -6.68
CA GLY A 119 -10.78 -26.02 -6.01
C GLY A 119 -10.48 -26.33 -4.53
N TYR A 120 -9.58 -25.59 -3.86
CA TYR A 120 -9.21 -25.81 -2.45
C TYR A 120 -10.29 -25.35 -1.46
N ARG A 121 -11.35 -24.69 -1.89
CA ARG A 121 -12.49 -24.23 -1.08
C ARG A 121 -12.06 -23.50 0.21
N PRO A 122 -11.20 -22.46 0.14
CA PRO A 122 -10.67 -21.81 1.33
C PRO A 122 -11.76 -21.16 2.18
N LEU A 123 -11.54 -21.14 3.51
CA LEU A 123 -12.31 -20.32 4.45
C LEU A 123 -11.50 -19.08 4.81
N LEU A 124 -11.95 -17.92 4.35
CA LEU A 124 -11.35 -16.62 4.71
C LEU A 124 -12.05 -16.06 5.95
N LEU A 125 -11.27 -15.78 7.00
CA LEU A 125 -11.73 -15.22 8.27
C LEU A 125 -11.25 -13.79 8.40
N GLU A 126 -12.17 -12.84 8.59
CA GLU A 126 -11.90 -11.43 8.82
C GLU A 126 -12.47 -10.99 10.17
N ARG A 127 -11.62 -10.36 11.01
CA ARG A 127 -12.03 -9.90 12.34
C ARG A 127 -13.05 -8.78 12.30
N GLY A 128 -12.90 -7.87 11.32
CA GLY A 128 -13.78 -6.73 11.17
C GLY A 128 -14.98 -7.00 10.27
N LYS A 129 -15.71 -5.94 9.99
CA LYS A 129 -16.95 -6.00 9.22
C LYS A 129 -16.70 -5.97 7.71
N GLN A 130 -17.71 -6.40 6.96
CA GLN A 130 -17.78 -6.23 5.51
C GLN A 130 -17.68 -4.75 5.14
N VAL A 131 -17.08 -4.43 3.97
CA VAL A 131 -16.72 -3.07 3.57
C VAL A 131 -17.88 -2.08 3.66
N SER A 132 -19.10 -2.46 3.34
CA SER A 132 -20.29 -1.59 3.41
C SER A 132 -20.62 -1.15 4.83
N LYS A 133 -20.54 -2.06 5.82
CA LYS A 133 -20.73 -1.75 7.25
C LYS A 133 -19.51 -1.03 7.83
N ARG A 134 -18.30 -1.46 7.45
CA ARG A 134 -17.04 -0.85 7.88
C ARG A 134 -16.93 0.63 7.51
N VAL A 135 -17.43 1.04 6.35
CA VAL A 135 -17.49 2.45 5.94
C VAL A 135 -18.28 3.30 6.94
N ALA A 136 -19.39 2.77 7.46
CA ALA A 136 -20.19 3.47 8.47
C ALA A 136 -19.41 3.63 9.78
N ASP A 137 -18.72 2.58 10.25
CA ASP A 137 -17.89 2.63 11.46
C ASP A 137 -16.76 3.66 11.34
N VAL A 138 -16.04 3.64 10.21
CA VAL A 138 -14.96 4.59 9.93
C VAL A 138 -15.48 6.03 9.85
N ASN A 139 -16.63 6.27 9.21
CA ASN A 139 -17.25 7.59 9.17
C ASN A 139 -17.70 8.07 10.57
N ASN A 140 -18.27 7.19 11.40
CA ASN A 140 -18.61 7.51 12.78
C ASN A 140 -17.36 7.89 13.59
N PHE A 141 -16.26 7.19 13.40
CA PHE A 141 -14.99 7.54 14.04
C PHE A 141 -14.47 8.90 13.56
N TRP A 142 -14.44 9.18 12.26
CA TRP A 142 -13.94 10.44 11.73
C TRP A 142 -14.82 11.65 12.08
N GLN A 143 -16.15 11.46 12.11
CA GLN A 143 -17.08 12.58 12.35
C GLN A 143 -17.39 12.81 13.83
N ARG A 144 -17.37 11.75 14.65
CA ARG A 144 -17.90 11.77 16.01
C ARG A 144 -16.92 11.25 17.06
N GLY A 145 -15.72 10.76 16.66
CA GLY A 145 -14.76 10.14 17.58
C GLY A 145 -15.22 8.78 18.15
N ILE A 146 -16.28 8.16 17.58
CA ILE A 146 -16.79 6.87 18.04
C ILE A 146 -15.95 5.77 17.38
N PHE A 147 -15.04 5.20 18.16
CA PHE A 147 -14.06 4.21 17.69
C PHE A 147 -14.54 2.78 17.94
N ASP A 148 -14.47 1.92 16.92
CA ASP A 148 -14.69 0.48 17.01
C ASP A 148 -13.33 -0.26 16.86
N PRO A 149 -12.83 -0.94 17.91
CA PRO A 149 -11.52 -1.62 17.87
C PRO A 149 -11.47 -2.80 16.90
N GLU A 150 -12.61 -3.39 16.52
CA GLU A 150 -12.67 -4.52 15.59
C GLU A 150 -13.01 -4.12 14.15
N SER A 151 -13.56 -2.90 13.94
CA SER A 151 -13.96 -2.42 12.60
C SER A 151 -13.56 -0.96 12.40
N ASN A 152 -12.42 -0.71 11.76
CA ASN A 152 -11.80 0.62 11.64
C ASN A 152 -10.96 0.73 10.35
N VAL A 153 -10.08 1.73 10.25
CA VAL A 153 -9.20 1.92 9.07
C VAL A 153 -8.22 0.76 8.88
N GLN A 154 -7.87 0.02 9.93
CA GLN A 154 -6.91 -1.09 9.88
C GLN A 154 -7.59 -2.45 9.71
N PHE A 155 -8.73 -2.67 10.33
CA PHE A 155 -9.44 -3.94 10.39
C PHE A 155 -10.77 -3.90 9.65
N GLY A 156 -11.09 -5.00 8.96
CA GLY A 156 -12.25 -5.20 8.12
C GLY A 156 -11.89 -5.55 6.68
N GLU A 157 -12.88 -5.88 5.90
CA GLU A 157 -12.75 -6.32 4.51
C GLU A 157 -11.90 -5.35 3.69
N GLY A 158 -10.88 -5.87 2.99
CA GLY A 158 -9.89 -5.14 2.21
C GLY A 158 -8.69 -4.63 3.03
N GLY A 159 -8.69 -4.81 4.37
CA GLY A 159 -7.60 -4.39 5.26
C GLY A 159 -7.33 -2.88 5.24
N ALA A 160 -6.16 -2.44 5.69
CA ALA A 160 -5.76 -1.02 5.74
C ALA A 160 -5.77 -0.35 4.35
N GLY A 161 -5.56 -1.12 3.27
CA GLY A 161 -5.56 -0.63 1.90
C GLY A 161 -6.86 0.05 1.48
N THR A 162 -8.02 -0.38 2.01
CA THR A 162 -9.35 0.14 1.63
C THR A 162 -9.52 1.64 1.87
N PHE A 163 -8.84 2.20 2.87
CA PHE A 163 -8.87 3.63 3.21
C PHE A 163 -7.51 4.27 2.97
N SER A 164 -6.95 4.09 1.79
CA SER A 164 -5.68 4.65 1.35
C SER A 164 -5.79 5.29 -0.03
N ASP A 165 -4.71 5.85 -0.57
CA ASP A 165 -4.63 6.28 -1.98
C ASP A 165 -4.72 5.09 -2.95
N GLY A 166 -4.52 3.86 -2.47
CA GLY A 166 -4.58 2.68 -3.32
C GLY A 166 -3.41 2.55 -4.28
N LYS A 167 -2.22 3.02 -3.91
CA LYS A 167 -1.02 2.87 -4.73
C LYS A 167 -0.69 1.40 -4.96
N LEU A 168 -0.44 1.07 -6.22
CA LEU A 168 -0.04 -0.28 -6.66
C LEU A 168 1.43 -0.35 -7.08
N THR A 169 2.19 0.73 -6.85
CA THR A 169 3.64 0.73 -7.12
C THR A 169 4.37 -0.17 -6.13
N THR A 170 5.28 -0.99 -6.65
CA THR A 170 6.17 -1.84 -5.86
C THR A 170 7.57 -1.85 -6.46
N ARG A 171 8.57 -2.16 -5.64
CA ARG A 171 9.96 -2.40 -6.10
C ARG A 171 10.20 -3.87 -6.47
N VAL A 172 9.22 -4.73 -6.21
CA VAL A 172 9.29 -6.14 -6.62
C VAL A 172 9.05 -6.20 -8.13
N ASN A 173 9.92 -6.91 -8.83
CA ASN A 173 9.73 -7.23 -10.24
C ASN A 173 9.31 -8.69 -10.35
N ASP A 174 8.04 -8.93 -10.66
CA ASP A 174 7.45 -10.26 -10.72
C ASP A 174 6.60 -10.39 -11.98
N PRO A 175 6.77 -11.43 -12.80
CA PRO A 175 6.01 -11.63 -14.03
C PRO A 175 4.49 -11.73 -13.80
N VAL A 176 4.06 -12.15 -12.61
CA VAL A 176 2.64 -12.29 -12.22
C VAL A 176 1.95 -10.95 -11.98
N MET A 177 2.70 -9.85 -11.82
CA MET A 177 2.12 -8.52 -11.54
C MET A 177 1.03 -8.13 -12.52
N LYS A 178 1.23 -8.39 -13.82
CA LYS A 178 0.25 -8.03 -14.85
C LYS A 178 -1.07 -8.80 -14.68
N SER A 179 -0.99 -10.07 -14.34
CA SER A 179 -2.16 -10.91 -14.08
C SER A 179 -2.91 -10.46 -12.81
N ILE A 180 -2.19 -10.05 -11.76
CA ILE A 180 -2.81 -9.49 -10.55
C ILE A 180 -3.48 -8.15 -10.86
N LEU A 181 -2.86 -7.25 -11.63
CA LEU A 181 -3.49 -6.00 -12.06
C LEU A 181 -4.76 -6.27 -12.87
N GLN A 182 -4.74 -7.24 -13.80
CA GLN A 182 -5.92 -7.65 -14.55
C GLN A 182 -7.00 -8.21 -13.61
N THR A 183 -6.63 -9.02 -12.63
CA THR A 183 -7.57 -9.52 -11.59
C THR A 183 -8.22 -8.37 -10.82
N PHE A 184 -7.50 -7.30 -10.54
CA PHE A 184 -8.05 -6.11 -9.88
C PHE A 184 -9.03 -5.35 -10.79
N VAL A 185 -8.70 -5.20 -12.09
CA VAL A 185 -9.62 -4.60 -13.08
C VAL A 185 -10.89 -5.42 -13.22
N ASP A 186 -10.78 -6.74 -13.35
CA ASP A 186 -11.92 -7.67 -13.43
C ASP A 186 -12.80 -7.61 -12.18
N ALA A 187 -12.23 -7.23 -11.04
CA ALA A 187 -12.93 -7.01 -9.77
C ALA A 187 -13.51 -5.60 -9.61
N GLY A 188 -13.28 -4.68 -10.56
CA GLY A 188 -13.85 -3.33 -10.57
C GLY A 188 -12.87 -2.19 -10.32
N ALA A 189 -11.55 -2.44 -10.35
CA ALA A 189 -10.57 -1.38 -10.35
C ALA A 189 -10.56 -0.63 -11.71
N PRO A 190 -10.12 0.64 -11.75
CA PRO A 190 -9.99 1.38 -13.00
C PRO A 190 -9.00 0.70 -13.97
N GLU A 191 -9.34 0.59 -15.25
CA GLU A 191 -8.45 0.02 -16.27
C GLU A 191 -7.10 0.73 -16.36
N ALA A 192 -7.04 2.02 -16.02
CA ALA A 192 -5.82 2.83 -16.03
C ALA A 192 -4.66 2.22 -15.23
N ILE A 193 -4.95 1.38 -14.22
CA ILE A 193 -3.90 0.69 -13.45
C ILE A 193 -3.04 -0.27 -14.29
N LEU A 194 -3.52 -0.69 -15.46
CA LEU A 194 -2.80 -1.59 -16.35
C LEU A 194 -1.64 -0.89 -17.08
N TRP A 195 -1.71 0.45 -17.23
CA TRP A 195 -0.72 1.19 -18.02
C TRP A 195 -0.14 2.44 -17.34
N GLU A 196 -0.75 2.96 -16.29
CA GLU A 196 -0.16 4.10 -15.58
C GLU A 196 1.17 3.70 -14.91
N HIS A 197 2.19 4.56 -15.04
CA HIS A 197 3.51 4.30 -14.43
C HIS A 197 3.46 4.23 -12.90
N LYS A 198 2.59 5.04 -12.31
CA LYS A 198 2.32 5.07 -10.86
C LYS A 198 0.83 4.75 -10.65
N PRO A 199 0.43 3.48 -10.87
CA PRO A 199 -0.98 3.11 -10.79
C PRO A 199 -1.52 3.28 -9.39
N HIS A 200 -2.74 3.79 -9.29
CA HIS A 200 -3.50 3.91 -8.05
C HIS A 200 -4.97 3.63 -8.31
N VAL A 201 -5.67 3.20 -7.28
CA VAL A 201 -7.09 2.84 -7.37
C VAL A 201 -7.99 3.92 -6.78
N GLY A 202 -7.53 4.62 -5.74
CA GLY A 202 -8.35 5.55 -4.96
C GLY A 202 -9.30 4.85 -3.98
N THR A 203 -9.53 5.46 -2.83
CA THR A 203 -10.32 4.82 -1.75
C THR A 203 -11.77 4.54 -2.14
N ASP A 204 -12.36 5.33 -3.04
CA ASP A 204 -13.70 5.14 -3.58
C ASP A 204 -13.80 3.90 -4.48
N LYS A 205 -12.83 3.66 -5.34
CA LYS A 205 -12.80 2.51 -6.25
C LYS A 205 -12.30 1.23 -5.57
N LEU A 206 -11.43 1.35 -4.56
CA LEU A 206 -10.97 0.21 -3.76
C LEU A 206 -12.12 -0.57 -3.13
N ARG A 207 -13.17 0.10 -2.68
CA ARG A 207 -14.35 -0.56 -2.10
C ARG A 207 -15.05 -1.48 -3.10
N ALA A 208 -15.22 -1.02 -4.35
CA ALA A 208 -15.80 -1.84 -5.42
C ALA A 208 -14.90 -3.04 -5.77
N MET A 209 -13.60 -2.79 -5.94
CA MET A 209 -12.60 -3.82 -6.23
C MET A 209 -12.57 -4.92 -5.14
N VAL A 210 -12.52 -4.54 -3.87
CA VAL A 210 -12.51 -5.48 -2.74
C VAL A 210 -13.78 -6.33 -2.72
N THR A 211 -14.96 -5.70 -2.89
CA THR A 211 -16.24 -6.42 -2.99
C THR A 211 -16.26 -7.39 -4.19
N GLY A 212 -15.69 -6.97 -5.33
CA GLY A 212 -15.56 -7.80 -6.53
C GLY A 212 -14.69 -9.05 -6.28
N LEU A 213 -13.54 -8.88 -5.62
CA LEU A 213 -12.66 -9.99 -5.24
C LEU A 213 -13.37 -10.98 -4.30
N SER A 214 -14.07 -10.48 -3.27
CA SER A 214 -14.82 -11.32 -2.33
C SER A 214 -15.92 -12.12 -3.02
N ARG A 215 -16.69 -11.49 -3.90
CA ARG A 215 -17.70 -12.18 -4.72
C ARG A 215 -17.08 -13.26 -5.60
N LYS A 216 -15.92 -12.98 -6.20
CA LYS A 216 -15.22 -13.94 -7.04
C LYS A 216 -14.75 -15.16 -6.25
N ILE A 217 -14.20 -14.98 -5.05
CA ILE A 217 -13.81 -16.07 -4.14
C ILE A 217 -15.01 -16.97 -3.85
N ILE A 218 -16.16 -16.38 -3.47
CA ILE A 218 -17.39 -17.12 -3.17
C ILE A 218 -17.91 -17.88 -4.40
N SER A 219 -17.91 -17.24 -5.58
CA SER A 219 -18.37 -17.87 -6.83
C SER A 219 -17.52 -19.07 -7.26
N LEU A 220 -16.27 -19.15 -6.79
CA LEU A 220 -15.34 -20.26 -7.03
C LEU A 220 -15.35 -21.32 -5.91
N GLY A 221 -16.32 -21.26 -4.98
CA GLY A 221 -16.50 -22.25 -3.92
C GLY A 221 -15.71 -21.96 -2.64
N GLY A 222 -15.03 -20.81 -2.53
CA GLY A 222 -14.51 -20.33 -1.26
C GLY A 222 -15.61 -19.75 -0.37
N SER A 223 -15.31 -19.54 0.90
CA SER A 223 -16.23 -18.91 1.85
C SER A 223 -15.52 -17.81 2.64
N ILE A 224 -16.29 -16.77 3.03
CA ILE A 224 -15.78 -15.64 3.79
C ILE A 224 -16.66 -15.42 5.01
N ARG A 225 -16.04 -15.28 6.18
CA ARG A 225 -16.71 -14.95 7.44
C ARG A 225 -16.13 -13.65 7.99
N TYR A 226 -16.99 -12.67 8.15
CA TYR A 226 -16.69 -11.41 8.81
C TYR A 226 -17.02 -11.47 10.30
N GLU A 227 -16.50 -10.51 11.08
CA GLU A 227 -16.67 -10.48 12.55
C GLU A 227 -16.19 -11.80 13.20
N ALA A 228 -15.20 -12.43 12.55
CA ALA A 228 -14.63 -13.74 12.89
C ALA A 228 -13.17 -13.58 13.31
N HIS A 229 -12.94 -13.05 14.49
CA HIS A 229 -11.63 -12.80 15.06
C HIS A 229 -11.00 -14.09 15.57
N VAL A 230 -9.87 -14.50 14.99
CA VAL A 230 -9.08 -15.64 15.46
C VAL A 230 -8.31 -15.24 16.71
N THR A 231 -8.60 -15.91 17.82
CA THR A 231 -8.03 -15.61 19.15
C THR A 231 -7.08 -16.70 19.65
N ASP A 232 -7.04 -17.88 19.00
CA ASP A 232 -6.09 -18.92 19.36
C ASP A 232 -5.83 -19.89 18.19
N PHE A 233 -4.74 -20.65 18.28
CA PHE A 233 -4.36 -21.73 17.36
C PHE A 233 -4.46 -23.10 18.06
N ILE A 234 -4.99 -24.10 17.36
CA ILE A 234 -4.99 -25.48 17.80
C ILE A 234 -3.69 -26.12 17.31
N ILE A 235 -2.75 -26.30 18.22
CA ILE A 235 -1.40 -26.82 17.91
C ILE A 235 -1.22 -28.21 18.51
N LYS A 236 -0.71 -29.16 17.70
CA LYS A 236 -0.31 -30.50 18.12
C LYS A 236 1.07 -30.82 17.55
N ASN A 237 2.02 -31.13 18.40
CA ASN A 237 3.42 -31.47 17.99
C ASN A 237 4.00 -30.46 17.00
N ASN A 238 3.95 -29.16 17.34
CA ASN A 238 4.39 -28.04 16.49
C ASN A 238 3.71 -27.97 15.11
N THR A 239 2.52 -28.52 14.98
CA THR A 239 1.71 -28.47 13.76
C THR A 239 0.40 -27.74 14.05
N VAL A 240 0.07 -26.73 13.27
CA VAL A 240 -1.18 -25.98 13.39
C VAL A 240 -2.31 -26.76 12.71
N CYS A 241 -3.23 -27.32 13.50
CA CYS A 241 -4.33 -28.16 13.03
C CYS A 241 -5.68 -27.45 13.00
N GLY A 242 -5.74 -26.20 13.45
CA GLY A 242 -6.98 -25.43 13.49
C GLY A 242 -6.83 -24.09 14.17
N VAL A 243 -7.93 -23.35 14.22
CA VAL A 243 -8.04 -22.03 14.84
C VAL A 243 -9.23 -21.98 15.78
N VAL A 244 -9.21 -21.03 16.72
CA VAL A 244 -10.29 -20.73 17.65
C VAL A 244 -10.75 -19.30 17.42
N LEU A 245 -12.04 -19.07 17.32
CA LEU A 245 -12.62 -17.74 17.17
C LEU A 245 -12.95 -17.10 18.52
N ASN A 246 -13.19 -15.80 18.51
CA ASN A 246 -13.60 -15.01 19.69
C ASN A 246 -14.89 -15.51 20.37
N ASN A 247 -15.75 -16.22 19.66
CA ASN A 247 -16.96 -16.85 20.22
C ASN A 247 -16.72 -18.28 20.78
N GLY A 248 -15.46 -18.75 20.79
CA GLY A 248 -15.07 -20.10 21.25
C GLY A 248 -15.20 -21.19 20.18
N GLU A 249 -15.68 -20.89 18.98
CA GLU A 249 -15.79 -21.86 17.88
C GLU A 249 -14.40 -22.35 17.47
N ARG A 250 -14.27 -23.66 17.28
CA ARG A 250 -13.03 -24.34 16.86
C ARG A 250 -13.18 -24.82 15.42
N ILE A 251 -12.28 -24.39 14.57
CA ILE A 251 -12.29 -24.72 13.14
C ILE A 251 -11.04 -25.55 12.83
N ALA A 252 -11.23 -26.78 12.41
CA ALA A 252 -10.13 -27.62 11.92
C ALA A 252 -9.70 -27.18 10.52
N THR A 253 -8.40 -27.27 10.23
CA THR A 253 -7.84 -26.92 8.92
C THR A 253 -6.60 -27.74 8.60
N GLY A 254 -6.34 -27.93 7.32
CA GLY A 254 -5.12 -28.57 6.82
C GLY A 254 -3.98 -27.61 6.52
N ALA A 255 -4.24 -26.31 6.51
CA ALA A 255 -3.23 -25.25 6.35
C ALA A 255 -3.79 -23.90 6.82
N VAL A 256 -2.97 -23.08 7.48
CA VAL A 256 -3.32 -21.72 7.90
C VAL A 256 -2.43 -20.73 7.15
N ILE A 257 -3.03 -19.85 6.35
CA ILE A 257 -2.35 -18.67 5.80
C ILE A 257 -2.64 -17.47 6.69
N LEU A 258 -1.61 -16.97 7.38
CA LEU A 258 -1.73 -15.88 8.35
C LEU A 258 -1.42 -14.53 7.69
N ALA A 259 -2.46 -13.82 7.26
CA ALA A 259 -2.40 -12.52 6.57
C ALA A 259 -3.01 -11.38 7.42
N CYS A 260 -2.71 -11.34 8.73
CA CYS A 260 -3.37 -10.52 9.74
C CYS A 260 -3.15 -8.99 9.63
N GLY A 261 -2.23 -8.52 8.76
CA GLY A 261 -1.85 -7.11 8.62
C GLY A 261 -0.96 -6.60 9.76
N HIS A 262 -0.36 -5.43 9.55
CA HIS A 262 0.67 -4.87 10.47
C HIS A 262 0.12 -4.34 11.81
N SER A 263 -1.20 -4.23 11.97
CA SER A 263 -1.84 -3.65 13.16
C SER A 263 -2.43 -4.67 14.13
N ALA A 264 -2.38 -5.98 13.81
CA ALA A 264 -2.92 -7.06 14.63
C ALA A 264 -1.95 -7.42 15.80
N ARG A 265 -1.78 -6.49 16.74
CA ARG A 265 -0.82 -6.60 17.85
C ARG A 265 -1.17 -7.68 18.85
N ASP A 266 -2.45 -7.95 19.05
CA ASP A 266 -2.98 -9.08 19.81
C ASP A 266 -2.57 -10.42 19.18
N THR A 267 -2.63 -10.54 17.85
CA THR A 267 -2.13 -11.70 17.13
C THR A 267 -0.62 -11.86 17.34
N TYR A 268 0.17 -10.80 17.26
CA TYR A 268 1.62 -10.88 17.53
C TYR A 268 1.93 -11.37 18.94
N LYS A 269 1.17 -10.91 19.93
CA LYS A 269 1.29 -11.38 21.32
C LYS A 269 0.97 -12.87 21.39
N LEU A 270 -0.14 -13.31 20.80
CA LEU A 270 -0.53 -14.72 20.73
C LEU A 270 0.56 -15.59 20.09
N LEU A 271 1.15 -15.14 18.99
CA LEU A 271 2.24 -15.88 18.32
C LEU A 271 3.45 -16.07 19.24
N ALA A 272 3.86 -15.01 19.95
CA ALA A 272 4.97 -15.06 20.91
C ALA A 272 4.66 -16.02 22.09
N GLU A 273 3.42 -15.98 22.64
CA GLU A 273 2.97 -16.86 23.71
C GLU A 273 2.90 -18.34 23.29
N LYS A 274 2.62 -18.62 22.02
CA LYS A 274 2.59 -19.97 21.46
C LYS A 274 3.98 -20.48 21.00
N GLY A 275 5.04 -19.69 21.13
CA GLY A 275 6.38 -20.05 20.69
C GLY A 275 6.54 -20.07 19.16
N ILE A 276 5.65 -19.39 18.42
CA ILE A 276 5.78 -19.21 16.98
C ILE A 276 6.88 -18.19 16.72
N GLY A 277 7.80 -18.51 15.80
CA GLY A 277 8.96 -17.68 15.48
C GLY A 277 8.58 -16.26 15.04
N ILE A 278 8.86 -15.29 15.88
CA ILE A 278 8.63 -13.87 15.65
C ILE A 278 9.83 -13.06 16.15
N VAL A 279 10.31 -12.13 15.33
CA VAL A 279 11.44 -11.27 15.64
C VAL A 279 11.10 -9.80 15.42
N SER A 280 11.81 -8.93 16.14
CA SER A 280 11.70 -7.48 15.96
C SER A 280 12.19 -7.05 14.57
N LYS A 281 11.56 -6.03 14.00
CA LYS A 281 11.89 -5.49 12.67
C LYS A 281 11.93 -3.96 12.71
N PRO A 282 12.95 -3.32 12.07
CA PRO A 282 13.00 -1.87 11.92
C PRO A 282 11.79 -1.33 11.14
N PHE A 283 11.39 -0.09 11.49
CA PHE A 283 10.31 0.64 10.83
C PHE A 283 10.63 2.14 10.84
N ALA A 284 9.66 3.02 10.59
CA ALA A 284 9.84 4.45 10.70
C ALA A 284 8.63 5.09 11.38
N ILE A 285 8.86 6.21 12.07
CA ILE A 285 7.83 7.01 12.73
C ILE A 285 8.01 8.48 12.44
N GLY A 286 6.94 9.25 12.54
CA GLY A 286 6.95 10.68 12.33
C GLY A 286 5.57 11.31 12.34
N VAL A 287 5.32 12.17 11.36
CA VAL A 287 4.12 12.99 11.22
C VAL A 287 3.57 12.94 9.80
N ARG A 288 2.37 13.46 9.57
CA ARG A 288 1.88 13.89 8.26
C ARG A 288 2.14 15.37 8.07
N ILE A 289 2.55 15.76 6.85
CA ILE A 289 2.67 17.15 6.42
C ILE A 289 1.63 17.42 5.34
N GLU A 290 0.94 18.57 5.44
CA GLU A 290 -0.07 19.03 4.49
C GLU A 290 0.36 20.33 3.82
N HIS A 291 0.13 20.40 2.48
CA HIS A 291 0.35 21.56 1.64
C HIS A 291 -0.84 21.74 0.68
N PRO A 292 -1.11 22.95 0.18
CA PRO A 292 -1.96 23.12 -1.01
C PRO A 292 -1.42 22.29 -2.17
N GLN A 293 -2.29 21.51 -2.84
CA GLN A 293 -1.87 20.69 -3.99
C GLN A 293 -1.28 21.56 -5.11
N GLU A 294 -1.82 22.76 -5.33
CA GLU A 294 -1.33 23.69 -6.34
C GLU A 294 0.15 24.07 -6.13
N LEU A 295 0.60 24.22 -4.87
CA LEU A 295 2.00 24.48 -4.55
C LEU A 295 2.88 23.33 -5.08
N ILE A 296 2.47 22.09 -4.85
CA ILE A 296 3.19 20.90 -5.29
C ILE A 296 3.15 20.78 -6.83
N ASP A 297 1.99 21.04 -7.44
CA ASP A 297 1.83 20.99 -8.90
C ASP A 297 2.76 22.01 -9.59
N ARG A 298 2.80 23.25 -9.11
CA ARG A 298 3.70 24.29 -9.61
C ARG A 298 5.17 23.93 -9.40
N ALA A 299 5.50 23.39 -8.22
CA ALA A 299 6.86 22.95 -7.93
C ALA A 299 7.33 21.80 -8.83
N GLN A 300 6.45 20.91 -9.26
CA GLN A 300 6.78 19.77 -10.13
C GLN A 300 6.65 20.07 -11.61
N TYR A 301 5.59 20.75 -12.03
CA TYR A 301 5.23 20.93 -13.44
C TYR A 301 5.53 22.33 -13.99
N GLY A 302 5.85 23.31 -13.12
CA GLY A 302 6.10 24.70 -13.56
C GLY A 302 4.84 25.32 -14.17
N GLU A 303 4.97 25.89 -15.38
CA GLU A 303 3.88 26.53 -16.11
C GLU A 303 2.80 25.53 -16.61
N PHE A 304 3.12 24.23 -16.63
CA PHE A 304 2.15 23.18 -17.00
C PHE A 304 1.27 22.73 -15.82
N ALA A 305 1.42 23.32 -14.63
CA ALA A 305 0.53 23.01 -13.51
C ALA A 305 -0.94 23.28 -13.90
N GLY A 306 -1.82 22.31 -13.64
CA GLY A 306 -3.23 22.39 -14.04
C GLY A 306 -3.54 21.97 -15.49
N HIS A 307 -2.54 21.54 -16.25
CA HIS A 307 -2.75 21.04 -17.61
C HIS A 307 -3.65 19.78 -17.62
N HIS A 308 -4.66 19.72 -18.48
CA HIS A 308 -5.71 18.69 -18.49
C HIS A 308 -5.19 17.24 -18.67
N LEU A 309 -4.01 17.05 -19.25
CA LEU A 309 -3.37 15.73 -19.40
C LEU A 309 -2.51 15.33 -18.21
N LEU A 310 -2.30 16.24 -17.24
CA LEU A 310 -1.58 15.99 -16.00
C LEU A 310 -2.56 15.78 -14.85
N GLY A 311 -2.30 14.81 -14.01
CA GLY A 311 -2.98 14.68 -12.73
C GLY A 311 -2.27 15.50 -11.64
N ALA A 312 -2.79 15.42 -10.42
CA ALA A 312 -2.14 15.98 -9.25
C ALA A 312 -0.72 15.43 -9.09
N ALA A 313 0.24 16.34 -8.91
CA ALA A 313 1.65 16.00 -8.79
C ALA A 313 1.95 15.25 -7.49
N ASP A 314 2.88 14.31 -7.57
CA ASP A 314 3.44 13.61 -6.42
C ASP A 314 4.94 13.91 -6.25
N TYR A 315 5.48 13.56 -5.10
CA TYR A 315 6.90 13.67 -4.81
C TYR A 315 7.41 12.49 -3.98
N ALA A 316 8.72 12.26 -4.05
CA ALA A 316 9.46 11.37 -3.16
C ALA A 316 10.75 12.08 -2.74
N LEU A 317 10.89 12.34 -1.45
CA LEU A 317 11.98 13.11 -0.88
C LEU A 317 12.71 12.28 0.17
N VAL A 318 14.02 12.42 0.24
CA VAL A 318 14.86 11.72 1.21
C VAL A 318 16.00 12.65 1.67
N TYR A 319 16.28 12.63 2.96
CA TYR A 319 17.39 13.32 3.60
C TYR A 319 18.12 12.33 4.52
N HIS A 320 19.43 12.28 4.42
CA HIS A 320 20.29 11.51 5.33
C HIS A 320 21.04 12.47 6.25
N THR A 321 21.09 12.18 7.54
CA THR A 321 21.95 12.92 8.46
C THR A 321 23.42 12.79 8.04
N PRO A 322 24.30 13.76 8.37
CA PRO A 322 25.71 13.71 7.99
C PRO A 322 26.44 12.43 8.45
N ASP A 323 26.08 11.92 9.62
CA ASP A 323 26.60 10.68 10.19
C ASP A 323 25.95 9.41 9.59
N LYS A 324 24.94 9.57 8.70
CA LYS A 324 24.15 8.51 8.05
C LYS A 324 23.42 7.56 9.01
N LYS A 325 23.29 7.92 10.29
CA LYS A 325 22.54 7.11 11.26
C LYS A 325 21.03 7.23 11.08
N ARG A 326 20.56 8.43 10.67
CA ARG A 326 19.13 8.70 10.50
C ARG A 326 18.84 9.14 9.06
N THR A 327 17.64 8.77 8.64
CA THR A 327 17.08 9.16 7.35
C THR A 327 15.68 9.67 7.56
N ALA A 328 15.43 10.94 7.18
CA ALA A 328 14.07 11.46 7.02
C ALA A 328 13.62 11.24 5.58
N TYR A 329 12.39 10.80 5.36
CA TYR A 329 11.86 10.62 4.02
C TYR A 329 10.36 10.78 3.96
N SER A 330 9.87 11.21 2.78
CA SER A 330 8.45 11.20 2.49
C SER A 330 7.99 9.78 2.21
N PHE A 331 6.88 9.38 2.82
CA PHE A 331 6.30 8.06 2.67
C PHE A 331 4.80 8.17 2.38
N CYS A 332 4.28 7.28 1.54
CA CYS A 332 2.86 7.25 1.20
C CYS A 332 2.26 8.65 0.95
N MET A 333 2.92 9.45 0.08
CA MET A 333 2.41 10.76 -0.34
C MET A 333 1.08 10.58 -1.08
N CYS A 334 0.05 11.29 -0.66
CA CYS A 334 -1.31 11.27 -1.18
C CYS A 334 -1.63 12.59 -1.87
N PRO A 335 -1.48 12.68 -3.22
CA PRO A 335 -1.87 13.86 -3.97
C PRO A 335 -3.37 14.08 -3.90
N GLY A 336 -3.81 15.35 -3.83
CA GLY A 336 -5.22 15.70 -3.76
C GLY A 336 -5.99 14.83 -2.76
N GLY A 337 -5.41 14.63 -1.57
CA GLY A 337 -5.89 13.68 -0.59
C GLY A 337 -6.21 14.31 0.77
N THR A 338 -6.39 13.46 1.76
CA THR A 338 -6.73 13.87 3.13
C THR A 338 -5.91 13.07 4.14
N VAL A 339 -5.58 13.70 5.27
CA VAL A 339 -5.07 13.02 6.45
C VAL A 339 -6.22 12.40 7.22
N VAL A 340 -6.07 11.16 7.66
CA VAL A 340 -7.15 10.39 8.31
C VAL A 340 -6.71 9.80 9.63
N ALA A 341 -7.67 9.67 10.57
CA ALA A 341 -7.48 8.92 11.80
C ALA A 341 -7.47 7.41 11.50
N ALA A 342 -6.37 6.75 11.88
CA ALA A 342 -6.10 5.35 11.54
C ALA A 342 -5.75 4.48 12.76
N ALA A 343 -6.26 4.85 13.94
CA ALA A 343 -6.12 4.06 15.17
C ALA A 343 -6.70 2.65 14.99
N SER A 344 -6.13 1.67 15.68
CA SER A 344 -6.67 0.31 15.82
C SER A 344 -6.73 -0.17 17.27
N GLU A 345 -6.30 0.66 18.21
CA GLU A 345 -6.40 0.40 19.66
C GLU A 345 -7.05 1.60 20.35
N THR A 346 -7.88 1.33 21.35
CA THR A 346 -8.52 2.37 22.16
C THR A 346 -7.46 3.20 22.91
N GLY A 347 -7.63 4.54 22.91
CA GLY A 347 -6.70 5.45 23.59
C GLY A 347 -5.38 5.67 22.85
N GLY A 348 -5.33 5.43 21.54
CA GLY A 348 -4.21 5.75 20.69
C GLY A 348 -4.62 6.66 19.52
N VAL A 349 -3.77 7.61 19.14
CA VAL A 349 -3.91 8.40 17.91
C VAL A 349 -2.85 7.97 16.91
N VAL A 350 -3.30 7.64 15.72
CA VAL A 350 -2.47 7.33 14.56
C VAL A 350 -3.01 8.08 13.37
N VAL A 351 -2.13 8.76 12.63
CA VAL A 351 -2.49 9.42 11.38
C VAL A 351 -2.03 8.60 10.18
N ASN A 352 -2.80 8.67 9.10
CA ASN A 352 -2.43 8.12 7.79
C ASN A 352 -3.00 9.05 6.71
N GLY A 353 -2.80 8.72 5.43
CA GLY A 353 -3.35 9.47 4.32
C GLY A 353 -4.14 8.61 3.36
N MET A 354 -5.12 9.22 2.72
CA MET A 354 -5.87 8.62 1.61
C MET A 354 -6.13 9.65 0.52
N SER A 355 -6.47 9.18 -0.68
CA SER A 355 -7.01 10.01 -1.77
C SER A 355 -8.14 9.28 -2.46
N MET A 356 -9.09 10.04 -3.01
CA MET A 356 -10.03 9.53 -4.01
C MET A 356 -9.32 9.25 -5.33
N PHE A 357 -9.93 8.55 -6.24
CA PHE A 357 -9.35 8.25 -7.55
C PHE A 357 -8.97 9.53 -8.31
N ASN A 358 -9.81 10.56 -8.27
CA ASN A 358 -9.56 11.83 -8.97
C ASN A 358 -8.47 12.68 -8.33
N ARG A 359 -8.13 12.46 -7.04
CA ARG A 359 -7.11 13.26 -6.33
C ARG A 359 -7.38 14.76 -6.36
N ASP A 360 -8.60 15.17 -6.03
CA ASP A 360 -9.16 16.51 -6.24
C ASP A 360 -9.53 17.25 -4.95
N SER A 361 -9.03 16.82 -3.78
CA SER A 361 -9.32 17.52 -2.50
C SER A 361 -8.68 18.92 -2.39
N GLY A 362 -7.73 19.26 -3.26
CA GLY A 362 -6.96 20.49 -3.18
C GLY A 362 -5.79 20.45 -2.20
N VAL A 363 -5.61 19.37 -1.42
CA VAL A 363 -4.54 19.21 -0.43
C VAL A 363 -3.63 18.02 -0.79
N ALA A 364 -2.34 18.28 -0.83
CA ALA A 364 -1.30 17.26 -0.90
C ALA A 364 -0.86 16.89 0.52
N ASN A 365 -0.82 15.61 0.87
CA ASN A 365 -0.27 15.19 2.15
C ASN A 365 0.68 14.01 2.02
N SER A 366 1.63 13.91 2.94
CA SER A 366 2.62 12.83 2.97
C SER A 366 3.00 12.51 4.41
N ALA A 367 3.21 11.24 4.72
CA ALA A 367 3.99 10.91 5.89
C ALA A 367 5.41 11.47 5.73
N LEU A 368 5.95 11.97 6.80
CA LEU A 368 7.31 12.44 6.94
C LEU A 368 7.91 11.72 8.15
N VAL A 369 8.74 10.74 7.87
CA VAL A 369 9.14 9.74 8.87
C VAL A 369 10.64 9.55 8.93
N VAL A 370 11.11 9.09 10.10
CA VAL A 370 12.50 8.78 10.42
C VAL A 370 12.60 7.31 10.79
N ASN A 371 13.64 6.64 10.29
CA ASN A 371 13.92 5.25 10.61
C ASN A 371 14.21 5.04 12.10
N VAL A 372 13.65 3.96 12.65
CA VAL A 372 13.91 3.46 14.01
C VAL A 372 14.21 1.97 13.98
N SER A 373 15.03 1.50 14.91
CA SER A 373 15.53 0.13 14.95
C SER A 373 15.55 -0.41 16.38
N SER A 374 15.99 -1.65 16.54
CA SER A 374 16.18 -2.27 17.87
C SER A 374 17.13 -1.50 18.79
N GLU A 375 17.99 -0.65 18.26
CA GLU A 375 18.83 0.26 19.06
C GLU A 375 17.99 1.30 19.81
N ASP A 376 16.80 1.65 19.26
CA ASP A 376 15.91 2.67 19.82
C ASP A 376 14.87 2.07 20.79
N PHE A 377 14.42 0.84 20.54
CA PHE A 377 13.28 0.26 21.26
C PHE A 377 13.58 -1.12 21.89
N GLY A 378 14.79 -1.66 21.71
CA GLY A 378 15.18 -2.95 22.26
C GLY A 378 14.99 -4.12 21.30
N SER A 379 15.58 -5.29 21.64
CA SER A 379 15.67 -6.47 20.76
C SER A 379 14.60 -7.53 21.01
N THR A 380 13.74 -7.36 22.03
CA THR A 380 12.66 -8.33 22.25
C THR A 380 11.66 -8.32 21.12
N PRO A 381 11.03 -9.46 20.77
CA PRO A 381 10.18 -9.56 19.57
C PRO A 381 9.10 -8.48 19.47
N LEU A 382 8.49 -8.09 20.59
CA LEU A 382 7.40 -7.12 20.62
C LEU A 382 7.83 -5.69 21.02
N ALA A 383 9.13 -5.42 21.22
CA ALA A 383 9.61 -4.11 21.66
C ALA A 383 9.19 -2.98 20.71
N GLY A 384 9.25 -3.22 19.40
CA GLY A 384 8.78 -2.27 18.38
C GLY A 384 7.28 -1.98 18.46
N VAL A 385 6.46 -2.98 18.84
CA VAL A 385 5.01 -2.81 19.08
C VAL A 385 4.77 -1.86 20.26
N GLU A 386 5.47 -2.08 21.37
CA GLU A 386 5.33 -1.24 22.57
C GLU A 386 5.84 0.18 22.32
N PHE A 387 6.92 0.32 21.55
CA PHE A 387 7.43 1.63 21.12
C PHE A 387 6.39 2.42 20.31
N GLN A 388 5.76 1.81 19.31
CA GLN A 388 4.66 2.46 18.57
C GLN A 388 3.52 2.85 19.51
N ARG A 389 3.07 1.93 20.39
CA ARG A 389 1.97 2.13 21.33
C ARG A 389 2.24 3.28 22.30
N GLN A 390 3.48 3.43 22.75
CA GLN A 390 3.88 4.53 23.64
C GLN A 390 3.57 5.89 23.00
N TYR A 391 4.01 6.13 21.77
CA TYR A 391 3.82 7.42 21.08
C TYR A 391 2.38 7.63 20.62
N GLU A 392 1.68 6.58 20.24
CA GLU A 392 0.24 6.64 19.93
C GLU A 392 -0.59 7.07 21.15
N ARG A 393 -0.27 6.57 22.36
CA ARG A 393 -0.91 6.96 23.63
C ARG A 393 -0.52 8.38 24.05
N LEU A 394 0.72 8.77 23.86
CA LEU A 394 1.14 10.17 24.09
C LEU A 394 0.37 11.11 23.17
N ALA A 395 0.26 10.79 21.89
CA ALA A 395 -0.51 11.56 20.93
C ALA A 395 -2.00 11.67 21.33
N PHE A 396 -2.62 10.59 21.80
CA PHE A 396 -3.99 10.62 22.31
C PHE A 396 -4.14 11.55 23.52
N ARG A 397 -3.24 11.43 24.49
CA ARG A 397 -3.27 12.27 25.70
C ARG A 397 -3.07 13.75 25.38
N PHE A 398 -2.06 14.09 24.60
CA PHE A 398 -1.75 15.47 24.22
C PHE A 398 -2.68 16.05 23.16
N GLY A 399 -3.39 15.20 22.40
CA GLY A 399 -4.48 15.59 21.51
C GLY A 399 -5.78 15.96 22.24
N GLY A 400 -5.88 15.70 23.57
CA GLY A 400 -7.05 16.05 24.38
C GLY A 400 -7.91 14.84 24.80
N GLY A 401 -7.49 13.60 24.54
CA GLY A 401 -8.20 12.37 24.94
C GLY A 401 -9.48 12.07 24.17
N ASN A 402 -9.67 12.69 23.00
CA ASN A 402 -10.88 12.63 22.17
C ASN A 402 -10.58 12.28 20.71
N TYR A 403 -9.43 11.66 20.43
CA TYR A 403 -8.91 11.34 19.10
C TYR A 403 -8.58 12.54 18.22
N HIS A 404 -8.55 13.77 18.75
CA HIS A 404 -7.89 14.87 18.06
C HIS A 404 -6.40 14.57 17.94
N ALA A 405 -5.80 14.91 16.81
CA ALA A 405 -4.38 14.70 16.62
C ALA A 405 -3.57 15.93 17.08
N PRO A 406 -2.44 15.73 17.78
CA PRO A 406 -1.51 16.82 18.06
C PRO A 406 -0.94 17.37 16.75
N ALA A 407 -0.94 18.70 16.61
CA ALA A 407 -0.51 19.36 15.39
C ALA A 407 0.13 20.71 15.66
N GLN A 408 1.00 21.14 14.75
CA GLN A 408 1.55 22.50 14.69
C GLN A 408 2.06 22.80 13.28
N ASN A 409 2.20 24.09 12.95
CA ASN A 409 2.81 24.48 11.69
C ASN A 409 4.36 24.34 11.73
N PHE A 410 4.98 24.30 10.56
CA PHE A 410 6.42 24.07 10.46
C PHE A 410 7.24 25.22 11.08
N ALA A 411 6.77 26.47 11.01
CA ALA A 411 7.48 27.60 11.62
C ALA A 411 7.62 27.44 13.13
N SER A 412 6.53 27.11 13.84
CA SER A 412 6.58 26.89 15.28
C SER A 412 7.38 25.64 15.65
N PHE A 413 7.27 24.56 14.84
CA PHE A 413 8.06 23.35 15.02
C PHE A 413 9.57 23.60 14.87
N LEU A 414 9.98 24.33 13.83
CA LEU A 414 11.39 24.61 13.55
C LEU A 414 12.02 25.45 14.66
N ASN A 415 11.31 26.49 15.10
CA ASN A 415 11.83 27.48 16.05
C ASN A 415 11.62 27.11 17.52
N GLY A 416 10.87 26.02 17.81
CA GLY A 416 10.56 25.61 19.19
C GLY A 416 9.71 26.64 19.93
N THR A 417 8.86 27.38 19.21
CA THR A 417 7.94 28.39 19.79
C THR A 417 6.60 27.74 20.15
N GLU A 418 5.70 28.52 20.77
CA GLU A 418 4.34 28.05 21.05
C GLU A 418 3.69 27.45 19.80
N PRO A 419 3.07 26.25 19.91
CA PRO A 419 2.46 25.56 18.77
C PRO A 419 1.36 26.40 18.12
N SER A 420 1.50 26.66 16.82
CA SER A 420 0.52 27.39 16.02
C SER A 420 -0.16 26.47 15.02
N LEU A 421 -1.47 26.62 14.83
CA LEU A 421 -2.25 25.95 13.79
C LEU A 421 -2.49 26.82 12.55
N THR A 422 -1.91 28.04 12.51
CA THR A 422 -1.95 28.89 11.31
C THR A 422 -1.23 28.18 10.18
N SER A 423 -1.92 27.89 9.08
CA SER A 423 -1.44 27.03 8.01
C SER A 423 -1.81 27.52 6.62
N LEU A 424 -1.11 27.00 5.60
CA LEU A 424 -1.36 27.30 4.18
C LEU A 424 -2.71 26.76 3.67
N CYS A 425 -3.23 25.71 4.30
CA CYS A 425 -4.52 25.10 4.00
C CYS A 425 -5.16 24.58 5.29
N ASP A 426 -6.46 24.46 5.31
CA ASP A 426 -7.19 23.85 6.41
C ASP A 426 -6.76 22.39 6.61
N SER A 427 -6.63 21.96 7.88
CA SER A 427 -6.37 20.57 8.19
C SER A 427 -7.48 19.67 7.67
N THR A 428 -7.09 18.62 6.98
CA THR A 428 -8.02 17.61 6.49
C THR A 428 -8.31 16.51 7.51
N TYR A 429 -7.54 16.43 8.61
CA TYR A 429 -7.70 15.40 9.63
C TYR A 429 -9.03 15.53 10.38
N ARG A 430 -9.69 14.42 10.57
CA ARG A 430 -10.92 14.27 11.39
C ARG A 430 -10.71 13.15 12.41
N PRO A 431 -11.18 13.29 13.65
CA PRO A 431 -12.20 14.25 14.19
C PRO A 431 -11.75 15.70 14.35
N GLY A 432 -10.44 16.01 14.43
CA GLY A 432 -9.91 17.35 14.59
C GLY A 432 -8.48 17.35 15.10
N ILE A 433 -7.87 18.54 15.18
CA ILE A 433 -6.50 18.74 15.62
C ILE A 433 -6.44 19.58 16.89
N THR A 434 -5.38 19.39 17.69
CA THR A 434 -5.09 20.18 18.89
C THR A 434 -3.68 20.77 18.77
N ALA A 435 -3.52 22.07 19.04
CA ALA A 435 -2.20 22.71 19.06
C ALA A 435 -1.32 22.05 20.12
N CYS A 436 -0.21 21.45 19.68
CA CYS A 436 0.70 20.73 20.56
C CYS A 436 2.12 20.68 19.95
N ALA A 437 3.12 20.90 20.78
CA ALA A 437 4.51 20.70 20.41
C ALA A 437 4.76 19.20 20.13
N LEU A 438 5.16 18.87 18.91
CA LEU A 438 5.35 17.49 18.46
C LEU A 438 6.52 16.79 19.17
N GLU A 439 7.42 17.53 19.79
CA GLU A 439 8.47 17.04 20.68
C GLU A 439 7.93 16.34 21.94
N LYS A 440 6.67 16.62 22.32
CA LYS A 440 5.98 15.93 23.44
C LYS A 440 5.44 14.54 23.06
N VAL A 441 5.31 14.28 21.77
CA VAL A 441 4.66 13.06 21.25
C VAL A 441 5.55 12.23 20.31
N LEU A 442 6.81 12.64 20.12
CA LEU A 442 7.82 11.93 19.35
C LEU A 442 9.17 11.99 20.07
N PRO A 443 10.11 11.04 19.81
CA PRO A 443 11.46 11.12 20.32
C PRO A 443 12.21 12.36 19.78
N HIS A 444 13.07 12.99 20.57
CA HIS A 444 13.82 14.18 20.15
C HIS A 444 14.67 13.93 18.90
N TYR A 445 15.36 12.79 18.79
CA TYR A 445 16.15 12.47 17.59
C TYR A 445 15.30 12.34 16.33
N VAL A 446 14.02 11.98 16.45
CA VAL A 446 13.07 11.97 15.32
C VAL A 446 12.72 13.41 14.94
N THR A 447 12.31 14.24 15.91
CA THR A 447 11.91 15.64 15.66
C THR A 447 13.08 16.46 15.09
N ASP A 448 14.28 16.29 15.63
CA ASP A 448 15.49 16.98 15.13
C ASP A 448 15.81 16.56 13.69
N THR A 449 15.71 15.25 13.37
CA THR A 449 15.92 14.77 12.01
C THR A 449 14.83 15.27 11.05
N LEU A 450 13.59 15.39 11.51
CA LEU A 450 12.49 15.97 10.72
C LEU A 450 12.71 17.45 10.42
N LYS A 451 13.15 18.26 11.38
CA LYS A 451 13.47 19.69 11.18
C LYS A 451 14.53 19.86 10.08
N LEU A 452 15.61 19.08 10.15
CA LEU A 452 16.66 19.08 9.14
C LEU A 452 16.15 18.58 7.78
N GLY A 453 15.36 17.51 7.78
CA GLY A 453 14.77 16.92 6.58
C GLY A 453 13.85 17.88 5.84
N ILE A 454 12.90 18.52 6.53
CA ILE A 454 11.96 19.49 5.91
C ILE A 454 12.73 20.68 5.32
N THR A 455 13.74 21.18 6.05
CA THR A 455 14.60 22.28 5.56
C THR A 455 15.34 21.88 4.28
N ASP A 456 15.90 20.66 4.20
CA ASP A 456 16.56 20.15 3.00
C ASP A 456 15.57 19.93 1.85
N PHE A 457 14.37 19.47 2.16
CA PHE A 457 13.32 19.24 1.15
C PHE A 457 12.85 20.52 0.48
N GLY A 458 12.86 21.66 1.18
CA GLY A 458 12.61 22.97 0.59
C GLY A 458 13.61 23.37 -0.50
N ARG A 459 14.85 22.84 -0.45
CA ARG A 459 15.84 23.01 -1.52
C ARG A 459 15.55 22.13 -2.74
N LYS A 460 14.90 20.99 -2.54
CA LYS A 460 14.57 20.00 -3.59
C LYS A 460 13.23 20.28 -4.25
N LEU A 461 12.29 20.80 -3.48
CA LEU A 461 10.92 21.10 -3.91
C LEU A 461 10.53 22.50 -3.37
N ALA A 462 10.44 23.46 -4.25
CA ALA A 462 10.19 24.87 -3.90
C ALA A 462 8.89 25.02 -3.10
N GLY A 463 8.94 25.72 -1.98
CA GLY A 463 7.80 25.95 -1.09
C GLY A 463 7.50 24.80 -0.10
N TYR A 464 8.20 23.67 -0.19
CA TYR A 464 7.95 22.54 0.71
C TYR A 464 8.16 22.87 2.19
N ASN A 465 9.16 23.69 2.49
CA ASN A 465 9.52 24.13 3.83
C ASN A 465 8.87 25.47 4.21
N ASP A 466 7.75 25.83 3.59
CA ASP A 466 6.99 27.01 4.01
C ASP A 466 6.59 26.89 5.49
N GLY A 467 6.71 27.98 6.24
CA GLY A 467 6.41 27.99 7.66
C GLY A 467 4.96 27.63 8.02
N GLY A 468 4.04 27.82 7.09
CA GLY A 468 2.64 27.46 7.21
C GLY A 468 2.31 26.01 6.81
N ALA A 469 3.27 25.18 6.42
CA ALA A 469 3.02 23.74 6.22
C ALA A 469 2.57 23.10 7.55
N LEU A 470 1.44 22.39 7.53
CA LEU A 470 0.86 21.82 8.76
C LEU A 470 1.41 20.42 9.02
N LEU A 471 1.89 20.19 10.24
CA LEU A 471 2.39 18.91 10.73
C LEU A 471 1.39 18.31 11.70
N THR A 472 0.94 17.07 11.44
CA THR A 472 -0.04 16.34 12.26
C THR A 472 0.54 15.00 12.70
N GLY A 473 0.56 14.73 14.01
CA GLY A 473 1.17 13.52 14.61
C GLY A 473 0.13 12.56 15.22
N VAL A 474 0.49 11.28 15.33
CA VAL A 474 1.77 10.63 14.96
C VAL A 474 1.53 9.60 13.85
N GLU A 475 2.44 9.51 12.91
CA GLU A 475 2.48 8.39 11.95
C GLU A 475 3.48 7.36 12.47
N THR A 476 2.99 6.23 12.98
CA THR A 476 3.81 5.18 13.62
C THR A 476 3.77 3.86 12.89
N ARG A 477 2.88 3.70 11.88
CA ARG A 477 2.59 2.41 11.24
C ARG A 477 2.99 2.38 9.78
N THR A 478 4.24 2.75 9.48
CA THR A 478 4.78 2.69 8.12
C THR A 478 5.00 1.27 7.62
N SER A 479 5.21 0.32 8.55
CA SER A 479 5.33 -1.12 8.28
C SER A 479 5.14 -1.92 9.58
N ALA A 480 5.04 -3.27 9.45
CA ALA A 480 5.03 -4.14 10.62
C ALA A 480 6.30 -3.97 11.45
N PRO A 481 6.20 -3.82 12.80
CA PRO A 481 7.35 -3.72 13.69
C PRO A 481 7.98 -5.09 14.00
N VAL A 482 7.45 -6.14 13.40
CA VAL A 482 7.86 -7.53 13.59
C VAL A 482 8.01 -8.25 12.26
N ARG A 483 8.74 -9.37 12.30
CA ARG A 483 8.71 -10.39 11.25
C ARG A 483 8.33 -11.73 11.87
N ILE A 484 7.33 -12.39 11.28
CA ILE A 484 6.97 -13.76 11.60
C ILE A 484 7.83 -14.64 10.70
N GLU A 485 8.72 -15.43 11.29
CA GLU A 485 9.75 -16.17 10.55
C GLU A 485 9.14 -17.31 9.75
N ARG A 486 9.51 -17.37 8.45
CA ARG A 486 9.11 -18.45 7.54
C ARG A 486 10.29 -18.86 6.65
N ASP A 487 10.27 -20.08 6.19
CA ASP A 487 11.19 -20.55 5.16
C ASP A 487 10.94 -19.81 3.83
N ARG A 488 11.99 -19.56 3.07
CA ARG A 488 11.92 -18.73 1.86
C ARG A 488 11.31 -19.44 0.65
N GLU A 489 11.42 -20.76 0.59
CA GLU A 489 10.98 -21.57 -0.55
C GLU A 489 9.59 -22.16 -0.31
N SER A 490 9.40 -22.78 0.86
CA SER A 490 8.14 -23.40 1.24
C SER A 490 7.11 -22.43 1.82
N TYR A 491 7.56 -21.25 2.27
CA TYR A 491 6.74 -20.24 2.98
C TYR A 491 6.16 -20.72 4.31
N VAL A 492 6.51 -21.90 4.78
CA VAL A 492 6.08 -22.46 6.07
C VAL A 492 6.82 -21.76 7.21
N SER A 493 6.13 -21.53 8.35
CA SER A 493 6.77 -21.05 9.58
C SER A 493 7.95 -21.93 9.96
N VAL A 494 9.07 -21.32 10.39
CA VAL A 494 10.28 -22.07 10.79
C VAL A 494 10.10 -22.89 12.07
N THR A 495 9.05 -22.62 12.85
CA THR A 495 8.79 -23.29 14.14
C THR A 495 7.55 -24.18 14.12
N HIS A 496 6.60 -23.90 13.24
CA HIS A 496 5.30 -24.60 13.23
C HIS A 496 4.90 -24.99 11.81
N ASP A 497 4.68 -26.28 11.59
CA ASP A 497 4.20 -26.77 10.31
C ASP A 497 2.73 -26.38 10.06
N LEU A 498 2.31 -26.33 8.81
CA LEU A 498 0.98 -25.94 8.32
C LEU A 498 0.59 -24.48 8.64
N LEU A 499 1.50 -23.67 9.17
CA LEU A 499 1.35 -22.22 9.33
C LEU A 499 2.18 -21.50 8.27
N TYR A 500 1.53 -20.65 7.48
CA TYR A 500 2.12 -19.89 6.39
C TYR A 500 2.00 -18.39 6.67
N PRO A 501 3.00 -17.75 7.31
CA PRO A 501 3.01 -16.30 7.51
C PRO A 501 3.00 -15.55 6.19
N CYS A 502 2.11 -14.56 6.02
CA CYS A 502 1.83 -13.93 4.74
C CYS A 502 1.65 -12.41 4.85
N GLY A 503 2.12 -11.70 3.85
CA GLY A 503 1.84 -10.29 3.63
C GLY A 503 2.59 -9.34 4.55
N GLU A 504 2.04 -8.13 4.70
CA GLU A 504 2.67 -7.05 5.44
C GLU A 504 2.74 -7.32 6.94
N GLY A 505 1.71 -7.93 7.52
CA GLY A 505 1.70 -8.31 8.94
C GLY A 505 2.79 -9.32 9.30
N ALA A 506 3.13 -10.20 8.38
CA ALA A 506 4.24 -11.12 8.56
C ALA A 506 5.63 -10.49 8.27
N GLY A 507 5.67 -9.21 7.83
CA GLY A 507 6.90 -8.47 7.59
C GLY A 507 7.55 -8.70 6.22
N TYR A 508 6.82 -9.25 5.23
CA TYR A 508 7.34 -9.58 3.89
C TYR A 508 6.81 -8.67 2.78
N ALA A 509 5.87 -7.81 3.07
CA ALA A 509 5.33 -6.84 2.12
C ALA A 509 5.26 -5.43 2.75
N GLY A 510 5.01 -4.41 1.92
CA GLY A 510 4.89 -3.03 2.35
C GLY A 510 3.98 -2.24 1.40
N GLY A 511 2.74 -2.70 1.20
CA GLY A 511 1.73 -2.08 0.36
C GLY A 511 0.88 -3.09 -0.40
N ILE A 512 -0.16 -2.61 -1.10
CA ILE A 512 -1.22 -3.45 -1.70
C ILE A 512 -0.65 -4.48 -2.67
N MET A 513 0.16 -4.05 -3.65
CA MET A 513 0.67 -4.95 -4.69
C MET A 513 1.64 -5.99 -4.13
N SER A 514 2.58 -5.59 -3.28
CA SER A 514 3.54 -6.54 -2.68
C SER A 514 2.85 -7.53 -1.74
N ALA A 515 1.80 -7.10 -1.02
CA ALA A 515 0.99 -7.98 -0.20
C ALA A 515 0.17 -8.97 -1.05
N ALA A 516 -0.42 -8.51 -2.14
CA ALA A 516 -1.14 -9.34 -3.09
C ALA A 516 -0.24 -10.41 -3.74
N LEU A 517 0.97 -10.01 -4.18
CA LEU A 517 1.99 -10.93 -4.71
C LEU A 517 2.38 -11.99 -3.68
N ASP A 518 2.63 -11.57 -2.44
CA ASP A 518 2.99 -12.50 -1.38
C ASP A 518 1.86 -13.50 -1.10
N GLY A 519 0.60 -13.04 -1.07
CA GLY A 519 -0.58 -13.91 -0.95
C GLY A 519 -0.70 -14.92 -2.08
N TYR A 520 -0.46 -14.50 -3.30
CA TYR A 520 -0.44 -15.36 -4.48
C TYR A 520 0.64 -16.46 -4.36
N HIS A 521 1.87 -16.10 -3.99
CA HIS A 521 2.96 -17.07 -3.87
C HIS A 521 2.77 -18.03 -2.69
N VAL A 522 2.28 -17.54 -1.55
CA VAL A 522 1.98 -18.38 -0.38
C VAL A 522 0.88 -19.40 -0.70
N ALA A 523 -0.19 -18.98 -1.41
CA ALA A 523 -1.21 -19.91 -1.86
C ALA A 523 -0.64 -21.01 -2.77
N ARG A 524 0.21 -20.62 -3.72
CA ARG A 524 0.89 -21.58 -4.61
C ARG A 524 1.83 -22.52 -3.85
N ALA A 525 2.47 -22.07 -2.79
CA ALA A 525 3.28 -22.94 -1.93
C ALA A 525 2.42 -24.01 -1.23
N VAL A 526 1.23 -23.63 -0.72
CA VAL A 526 0.25 -24.60 -0.20
C VAL A 526 -0.15 -25.59 -1.29
N MET A 527 -0.49 -25.11 -2.48
CA MET A 527 -0.94 -25.95 -3.61
C MET A 527 0.14 -26.88 -4.16
N LYS A 528 1.42 -26.47 -4.13
CA LYS A 528 2.56 -27.34 -4.49
C LYS A 528 2.77 -28.49 -3.51
N ARG A 529 2.29 -28.36 -2.27
CA ARG A 529 2.43 -29.39 -1.24
C ARG A 529 1.24 -30.32 -1.19
N PHE A 530 0.04 -29.82 -1.37
CA PHE A 530 -1.21 -30.52 -1.14
C PHE A 530 -2.07 -30.64 -2.40
N ALA A 531 -2.82 -31.73 -2.51
CA ALA A 531 -3.92 -31.86 -3.46
C ALA A 531 -5.14 -31.02 -3.03
N PRO A 532 -6.01 -30.60 -3.98
CA PRO A 532 -7.29 -29.98 -3.65
C PRO A 532 -8.16 -30.87 -2.74
N VAL A 533 -9.02 -30.25 -1.95
CA VAL A 533 -9.97 -30.99 -1.09
C VAL A 533 -10.98 -31.71 -1.99
N SER A 534 -11.07 -33.00 -1.87
CA SER A 534 -12.03 -33.86 -2.59
C SER A 534 -13.49 -33.57 -2.19
#